data_c320388d383bced69d04cf32604e1a99
#
_entry.id   c320388d383bced69d04cf32604e1a99
#
_cell.length_a   1.000
_cell.length_b   1.000
_cell.length_c   1.000
_cell.angle_alpha   90.00
_cell.angle_beta   90.00
_cell.angle_gamma   90.00
#
_symmetry.space_group_name_H-M   'P 1'
#
loop_
_entity.id
_entity.type
_entity.pdbx_description
1 polymer ?
#
loop_
_entity_poly.entity_id
_entity_poly.type
_entity_poly.pdbx_seq_one_letter_code
_entity_poly.pdbx_strand_id
1 'polypeptide(L)'
;AQGLNVRETTVGQVMSSPLLTIASDRLMLDASHVMEKHGIRHLCVAEGQKIVGLISIRDLVKYFVNAEKGPIRDLDDVYRPLSVLMQRDIECVDREVSLLTAAKVMADKRVGALMVTKSGEVTGIVTERDFIHKSLAQNQDTAQVSVESVMTGKLIDIDINRTGHDASDLMAEKHIRHLPVTENHKIVGILSVRDLIKMISVRDRPRFLTEQS
;
A
#
# COMPACT_ATOMS: atom_id res chain seq x y z
N ALA A 1 -7.24 4.85 -16.11
CA ALA A 1 -8.68 4.69 -15.79
C ALA A 1 -9.44 4.57 -17.11
N GLN A 2 -10.14 3.44 -17.33
CA GLN A 2 -10.76 3.08 -18.63
C GLN A 2 -12.07 3.84 -18.92
N GLY A 3 -12.40 4.90 -18.16
CA GLY A 3 -13.64 5.68 -18.39
C GLY A 3 -14.95 4.89 -18.24
N LEU A 4 -14.92 3.76 -17.54
CA LEU A 4 -16.09 2.91 -17.35
C LEU A 4 -17.13 3.62 -16.46
N ASN A 5 -18.41 3.53 -16.83
CA ASN A 5 -19.51 4.00 -16.00
C ASN A 5 -19.69 3.07 -14.80
N VAL A 6 -19.38 3.53 -13.61
CA VAL A 6 -19.44 2.73 -12.38
C VAL A 6 -20.84 2.17 -12.09
N ARG A 7 -21.91 2.83 -12.56
CA ARG A 7 -23.30 2.39 -12.37
C ARG A 7 -23.71 1.25 -13.28
N GLU A 8 -22.98 1.04 -14.38
CA GLU A 8 -23.30 0.04 -15.40
C GLU A 8 -22.27 -1.07 -15.48
N THR A 9 -21.08 -0.83 -14.92
CA THR A 9 -19.96 -1.77 -14.97
C THR A 9 -20.14 -2.87 -13.93
N THR A 10 -20.19 -4.11 -14.40
CA THR A 10 -20.29 -5.27 -13.51
C THR A 10 -18.95 -5.68 -12.91
N VAL A 11 -18.96 -6.40 -11.78
CA VAL A 11 -17.73 -6.95 -11.15
C VAL A 11 -17.00 -7.85 -12.13
N GLY A 12 -17.69 -8.66 -12.93
CA GLY A 12 -17.07 -9.55 -13.92
C GLY A 12 -16.26 -8.83 -15.00
N GLN A 13 -16.62 -7.59 -15.33
CA GLN A 13 -15.89 -6.77 -16.32
C GLN A 13 -14.59 -6.17 -15.79
N VAL A 14 -14.45 -6.07 -14.46
CA VAL A 14 -13.27 -5.43 -13.81
C VAL A 14 -12.45 -6.36 -12.94
N MET A 15 -12.95 -7.56 -12.66
CA MET A 15 -12.21 -8.55 -11.88
C MET A 15 -10.90 -8.96 -12.55
N SER A 16 -9.92 -9.38 -11.76
CA SER A 16 -8.71 -10.03 -12.25
C SER A 16 -9.00 -11.51 -12.53
N SER A 17 -8.66 -11.98 -13.73
CA SER A 17 -8.78 -13.38 -14.13
C SER A 17 -7.65 -13.73 -15.11
N PRO A 18 -7.01 -14.92 -15.00
CA PRO A 18 -7.20 -15.93 -13.95
C PRO A 18 -6.73 -15.42 -12.56
N LEU A 19 -7.27 -16.02 -11.50
CA LEU A 19 -6.83 -15.71 -10.14
C LEU A 19 -5.44 -16.28 -9.87
N LEU A 20 -4.59 -15.47 -9.23
CA LEU A 20 -3.38 -15.98 -8.61
C LEU A 20 -3.75 -16.62 -7.27
N THR A 21 -3.26 -17.83 -7.07
CA THR A 21 -3.54 -18.63 -5.88
C THR A 21 -2.25 -19.11 -5.22
N ILE A 22 -2.33 -19.40 -3.92
CA ILE A 22 -1.29 -20.09 -3.16
C ILE A 22 -1.94 -21.24 -2.39
N ALA A 23 -1.26 -22.36 -2.25
CA ALA A 23 -1.77 -23.48 -1.46
C ALA A 23 -1.74 -23.16 0.04
N SER A 24 -2.71 -23.71 0.80
CA SER A 24 -2.89 -23.39 2.22
C SER A 24 -1.73 -23.87 3.11
N ASP A 25 -0.94 -24.83 2.64
CA ASP A 25 0.25 -25.38 3.32
C ASP A 25 1.55 -24.60 3.03
N ARG A 26 1.50 -23.57 2.18
CA ARG A 26 2.67 -22.73 1.87
C ARG A 26 2.94 -21.75 2.99
N LEU A 27 4.21 -21.33 3.11
CA LEU A 27 4.63 -20.38 4.13
C LEU A 27 4.12 -18.96 3.84
N MET A 28 3.94 -18.18 4.89
CA MET A 28 3.60 -16.75 4.79
C MET A 28 4.63 -15.97 3.94
N LEU A 29 5.89 -16.39 3.98
CA LEU A 29 6.96 -15.81 3.19
C LEU A 29 6.76 -16.08 1.68
N ASP A 30 6.32 -17.28 1.30
CA ASP A 30 5.97 -17.58 -0.09
C ASP A 30 4.84 -16.66 -0.58
N ALA A 31 3.83 -16.42 0.27
CA ALA A 31 2.74 -15.50 -0.06
C ALA A 31 3.26 -14.06 -0.26
N SER A 32 4.21 -13.62 0.56
CA SER A 32 4.88 -12.32 0.42
C SER A 32 5.58 -12.20 -0.94
N HIS A 33 6.38 -13.20 -1.31
CA HIS A 33 7.08 -13.22 -2.59
C HIS A 33 6.12 -13.20 -3.80
N VAL A 34 5.03 -13.97 -3.74
CA VAL A 34 4.02 -13.96 -4.81
C VAL A 34 3.37 -12.59 -4.93
N MET A 35 2.99 -11.96 -3.81
CA MET A 35 2.40 -10.63 -3.82
C MET A 35 3.36 -9.58 -4.37
N GLU A 36 4.63 -9.61 -3.97
CA GLU A 36 5.66 -8.71 -4.47
C GLU A 36 5.89 -8.88 -5.96
N LYS A 37 6.16 -10.12 -6.41
CA LYS A 37 6.44 -10.46 -7.81
C LYS A 37 5.34 -9.99 -8.76
N HIS A 38 4.09 -10.12 -8.33
CA HIS A 38 2.93 -9.79 -9.18
C HIS A 38 2.33 -8.40 -8.87
N GLY A 39 2.89 -7.65 -7.92
CA GLY A 39 2.41 -6.33 -7.56
C GLY A 39 0.99 -6.31 -6.97
N ILE A 40 0.53 -7.44 -6.39
CA ILE A 40 -0.81 -7.59 -5.82
C ILE A 40 -0.78 -7.43 -4.29
N ARG A 41 -1.93 -7.08 -3.73
CA ARG A 41 -2.11 -6.86 -2.28
C ARG A 41 -3.00 -7.90 -1.61
N HIS A 42 -3.59 -8.78 -2.41
CA HIS A 42 -4.46 -9.86 -1.97
C HIS A 42 -4.15 -11.10 -2.79
N LEU A 43 -4.12 -12.25 -2.15
CA LEU A 43 -3.81 -13.51 -2.77
C LEU A 43 -4.83 -14.56 -2.32
N CYS A 44 -5.44 -15.25 -3.26
CA CYS A 44 -6.39 -16.31 -2.94
C CYS A 44 -5.65 -17.54 -2.40
N VAL A 45 -6.18 -18.11 -1.34
CA VAL A 45 -5.67 -19.39 -0.77
C VAL A 45 -6.51 -20.53 -1.31
N ALA A 46 -5.87 -21.57 -1.82
CA ALA A 46 -6.56 -22.71 -2.45
C ALA A 46 -6.14 -24.05 -1.86
N GLU A 47 -7.06 -25.01 -1.84
CA GLU A 47 -6.84 -26.43 -1.63
C GLU A 47 -7.27 -27.18 -2.88
N GLY A 48 -6.29 -27.66 -3.63
CA GLY A 48 -6.52 -28.17 -4.98
C GLY A 48 -7.08 -27.06 -5.88
N GLN A 49 -8.27 -27.26 -6.44
CA GLN A 49 -8.95 -26.26 -7.29
C GLN A 49 -9.94 -25.36 -6.53
N LYS A 50 -10.14 -25.60 -5.23
CA LYS A 50 -11.12 -24.86 -4.42
C LYS A 50 -10.45 -23.69 -3.72
N ILE A 51 -11.00 -22.49 -3.89
CA ILE A 51 -10.61 -21.31 -3.08
C ILE A 51 -11.20 -21.50 -1.68
N VAL A 52 -10.34 -21.47 -0.65
CA VAL A 52 -10.72 -21.67 0.75
C VAL A 52 -10.53 -20.39 1.58
N GLY A 53 -9.83 -19.38 1.06
CA GLY A 53 -9.60 -18.14 1.78
C GLY A 53 -8.95 -17.07 0.93
N LEU A 54 -8.69 -15.94 1.58
CA LEU A 54 -7.97 -14.80 1.03
C LEU A 54 -6.98 -14.31 2.09
N ILE A 55 -5.73 -14.08 1.67
CA ILE A 55 -4.71 -13.44 2.49
C ILE A 55 -4.37 -12.07 1.90
N SER A 56 -4.18 -11.07 2.74
CA SER A 56 -3.81 -9.72 2.33
C SER A 56 -2.43 -9.33 2.84
N ILE A 57 -1.86 -8.30 2.22
CA ILE A 57 -0.62 -7.65 2.70
C ILE A 57 -0.72 -7.28 4.20
N ARG A 58 -1.90 -6.83 4.66
CA ARG A 58 -2.12 -6.47 6.06
C ARG A 58 -1.96 -7.66 7.00
N ASP A 59 -2.43 -8.83 6.59
CA ASP A 59 -2.30 -10.06 7.37
C ASP A 59 -0.83 -10.47 7.48
N LEU A 60 -0.06 -10.32 6.38
CA LEU A 60 1.39 -10.55 6.38
C LEU A 60 2.11 -9.60 7.35
N VAL A 61 1.85 -8.30 7.25
CA VAL A 61 2.48 -7.30 8.15
C VAL A 61 2.12 -7.59 9.61
N LYS A 62 0.85 -7.83 9.91
CA LYS A 62 0.40 -8.17 11.26
C LYS A 62 1.11 -9.42 11.79
N TYR A 63 1.31 -10.43 10.95
CA TYR A 63 2.00 -11.66 11.34
C TYR A 63 3.49 -11.43 11.56
N PHE A 64 4.18 -10.75 10.65
CA PHE A 64 5.62 -10.56 10.72
C PHE A 64 6.06 -9.54 11.78
N VAL A 65 5.28 -8.48 12.01
CA VAL A 65 5.64 -7.42 12.95
C VAL A 65 5.21 -7.74 14.38
N ASN A 66 4.04 -8.35 14.57
CA ASN A 66 3.54 -8.72 15.90
C ASN A 66 4.09 -10.08 16.40
N ALA A 67 4.92 -10.76 15.62
CA ALA A 67 5.53 -12.02 16.03
C ALA A 67 6.72 -11.78 16.99
N GLU A 68 6.47 -11.20 18.17
CA GLU A 68 7.46 -11.18 19.27
C GLU A 68 8.03 -12.58 19.61
N LYS A 69 7.41 -13.65 19.11
CA LYS A 69 7.78 -15.05 19.32
C LYS A 69 8.01 -15.82 18.00
N GLY A 70 8.02 -15.17 16.84
CA GLY A 70 8.23 -15.83 15.55
C GLY A 70 9.71 -16.10 15.24
N PRO A 71 10.01 -16.92 14.21
CA PRO A 71 11.37 -17.26 13.83
C PRO A 71 12.21 -16.09 13.29
N ILE A 72 11.64 -14.88 13.23
CA ILE A 72 12.26 -13.68 12.65
C ILE A 72 12.80 -12.74 13.74
N ARG A 73 13.39 -13.29 14.80
CA ARG A 73 14.03 -12.51 15.87
C ARG A 73 15.28 -11.71 15.42
N ASP A 74 15.85 -12.00 14.24
CA ASP A 74 17.09 -11.41 13.76
C ASP A 74 16.91 -10.49 12.53
N LEU A 75 15.74 -9.88 12.37
CA LEU A 75 15.53 -8.91 11.30
C LEU A 75 16.10 -7.53 11.69
N ASP A 76 17.42 -7.36 11.63
CA ASP A 76 18.06 -6.04 11.70
C ASP A 76 17.39 -5.00 10.76
N ASP A 77 16.76 -5.46 9.67
CA ASP A 77 16.13 -4.58 8.71
C ASP A 77 14.85 -3.92 9.25
N VAL A 78 14.11 -4.56 10.17
CA VAL A 78 12.92 -3.98 10.81
C VAL A 78 13.29 -2.79 11.69
N TYR A 79 14.53 -2.78 12.18
CA TYR A 79 15.09 -1.69 13.00
C TYR A 79 15.87 -0.67 12.18
N ARG A 80 15.94 -0.80 10.85
CA ARG A 80 16.56 0.22 10.01
C ARG A 80 15.77 1.53 10.05
N PRO A 81 16.48 2.67 9.99
CA PRO A 81 15.84 3.98 9.88
C PRO A 81 14.94 4.07 8.65
N LEU A 82 13.86 4.81 8.74
CA LEU A 82 12.92 4.99 7.64
C LEU A 82 13.56 5.66 6.42
N SER A 83 14.65 6.38 6.60
CA SER A 83 15.44 6.99 5.53
C SER A 83 15.88 6.01 4.44
N VAL A 84 16.01 4.72 4.79
CA VAL A 84 16.42 3.64 3.86
C VAL A 84 15.20 2.98 3.19
N LEU A 85 14.04 3.08 3.81
CA LEU A 85 12.83 2.34 3.45
C LEU A 85 11.82 3.18 2.68
N MET A 86 11.77 4.47 2.99
CA MET A 86 10.79 5.38 2.41
C MET A 86 11.07 5.66 0.93
N GLN A 87 10.03 5.99 0.21
CA GLN A 87 10.14 6.55 -1.12
C GLN A 87 10.29 8.07 -0.99
N ARG A 88 11.31 8.62 -1.67
CA ARG A 88 11.60 10.07 -1.66
C ARG A 88 10.84 10.81 -2.74
N ASP A 89 10.54 10.14 -3.85
CA ASP A 89 9.74 10.70 -4.94
C ASP A 89 8.26 10.66 -4.53
N ILE A 90 7.78 11.79 -4.03
CA ILE A 90 6.43 11.95 -3.53
C ILE A 90 5.55 12.51 -4.64
N GLU A 91 4.57 11.74 -5.07
CA GLU A 91 3.58 12.19 -6.04
C GLU A 91 2.55 13.09 -5.36
N CYS A 92 2.33 14.27 -5.95
CA CYS A 92 1.45 15.29 -5.42
C CYS A 92 0.34 15.66 -6.42
N VAL A 93 -0.76 16.15 -5.90
CA VAL A 93 -1.83 16.79 -6.68
C VAL A 93 -2.31 18.05 -5.96
N ASP A 94 -2.75 19.05 -6.73
CA ASP A 94 -3.42 20.20 -6.13
C ASP A 94 -4.79 19.80 -5.57
N ARG A 95 -5.19 20.42 -4.46
CA ARG A 95 -6.44 20.10 -3.77
C ARG A 95 -7.71 20.36 -4.59
N GLU A 96 -7.61 21.24 -5.60
CA GLU A 96 -8.76 21.64 -6.43
C GLU A 96 -9.00 20.68 -7.60
N VAL A 97 -8.04 19.80 -7.94
CA VAL A 97 -8.24 18.85 -9.03
C VAL A 97 -9.36 17.86 -8.70
N SER A 98 -10.00 17.34 -9.75
CA SER A 98 -11.04 16.32 -9.58
C SER A 98 -10.45 14.98 -9.12
N LEU A 99 -11.28 14.19 -8.44
CA LEU A 99 -10.90 12.83 -8.08
C LEU A 99 -10.56 11.97 -9.31
N LEU A 100 -11.24 12.19 -10.42
CA LEU A 100 -10.92 11.49 -11.67
C LEU A 100 -9.50 11.80 -12.13
N THR A 101 -9.06 13.06 -12.02
CA THR A 101 -7.69 13.46 -12.35
C THR A 101 -6.69 12.80 -11.39
N ALA A 102 -6.95 12.84 -10.08
CA ALA A 102 -6.11 12.19 -9.10
C ALA A 102 -6.03 10.67 -9.31
N ALA A 103 -7.14 10.01 -9.67
CA ALA A 103 -7.16 8.59 -10.00
C ALA A 103 -6.28 8.25 -11.22
N LYS A 104 -6.26 9.11 -12.24
CA LYS A 104 -5.37 8.94 -13.40
C LYS A 104 -3.90 9.02 -12.97
N VAL A 105 -3.54 10.02 -12.16
CA VAL A 105 -2.18 10.14 -11.63
C VAL A 105 -1.78 8.89 -10.82
N MET A 106 -2.66 8.41 -9.94
CA MET A 106 -2.40 7.17 -9.18
C MET A 106 -2.15 5.97 -10.10
N ALA A 107 -2.97 5.83 -11.16
CA ALA A 107 -2.85 4.73 -12.11
C ALA A 107 -1.55 4.81 -12.93
N ASP A 108 -1.23 5.98 -13.47
CA ASP A 108 -0.04 6.22 -14.31
C ASP A 108 1.24 6.03 -13.50
N LYS A 109 1.26 6.53 -12.27
CA LYS A 109 2.41 6.44 -11.35
C LYS A 109 2.44 5.14 -10.54
N ARG A 110 1.39 4.31 -10.62
CA ARG A 110 1.24 3.06 -9.87
C ARG A 110 1.34 3.23 -8.35
N VAL A 111 0.83 4.34 -7.84
CA VAL A 111 0.78 4.67 -6.41
C VAL A 111 -0.64 4.58 -5.86
N GLY A 112 -0.77 4.25 -4.58
CA GLY A 112 -2.07 4.13 -3.90
C GLY A 112 -2.43 5.35 -3.04
N ALA A 113 -1.58 6.36 -3.03
CA ALA A 113 -1.77 7.60 -2.30
C ALA A 113 -1.07 8.76 -3.02
N LEU A 114 -1.60 9.97 -2.87
CA LEU A 114 -1.01 11.22 -3.35
C LEU A 114 -1.02 12.22 -2.20
N MET A 115 0.06 12.98 -2.05
CA MET A 115 0.05 14.15 -1.20
C MET A 115 -0.78 15.24 -1.86
N VAL A 116 -1.55 15.94 -1.06
CA VAL A 116 -2.41 17.02 -1.55
C VAL A 116 -1.79 18.35 -1.19
N THR A 117 -1.66 19.23 -2.18
CA THR A 117 -1.02 20.53 -2.01
C THR A 117 -2.01 21.67 -2.21
N LYS A 118 -1.70 22.79 -1.55
CA LYS A 118 -2.28 24.12 -1.79
C LYS A 118 -1.13 25.09 -1.93
N SER A 119 -1.06 25.77 -3.07
CA SER A 119 0.02 26.75 -3.35
C SER A 119 1.43 26.17 -3.13
N GLY A 120 1.62 24.89 -3.44
CA GLY A 120 2.90 24.18 -3.28
C GLY A 120 3.17 23.60 -1.89
N GLU A 121 2.37 23.93 -0.89
CA GLU A 121 2.50 23.37 0.46
C GLU A 121 1.60 22.14 0.64
N VAL A 122 2.11 21.10 1.29
CA VAL A 122 1.33 19.89 1.58
C VAL A 122 0.29 20.19 2.66
N THR A 123 -0.98 19.94 2.33
CA THR A 123 -2.13 20.18 3.21
C THR A 123 -2.90 18.92 3.57
N GLY A 124 -2.58 17.77 2.94
CA GLY A 124 -3.28 16.52 3.19
C GLY A 124 -2.76 15.36 2.38
N ILE A 125 -3.46 14.25 2.49
CA ILE A 125 -3.23 13.02 1.73
C ILE A 125 -4.56 12.49 1.21
N VAL A 126 -4.58 12.00 -0.03
CA VAL A 126 -5.71 11.27 -0.60
C VAL A 126 -5.26 9.87 -1.02
N THR A 127 -6.07 8.86 -0.75
CA THR A 127 -5.76 7.45 -1.00
C THR A 127 -6.86 6.78 -1.81
N GLU A 128 -6.56 5.63 -2.44
CA GLU A 128 -7.58 4.79 -3.11
C GLU A 128 -8.80 4.49 -2.21
N ARG A 129 -8.59 4.38 -0.89
CA ARG A 129 -9.67 4.16 0.07
C ARG A 129 -10.63 5.35 0.15
N ASP A 130 -10.12 6.57 0.08
CA ASP A 130 -10.93 7.77 0.12
C ASP A 130 -11.85 7.84 -1.10
N PHE A 131 -11.38 7.45 -2.29
CA PHE A 131 -12.21 7.36 -3.49
C PHE A 131 -13.39 6.42 -3.29
N ILE A 132 -13.14 5.24 -2.71
CA ILE A 132 -14.19 4.24 -2.51
C ILE A 132 -15.19 4.71 -1.45
N HIS A 133 -14.70 5.08 -0.27
CA HIS A 133 -15.59 5.33 0.89
C HIS A 133 -16.24 6.70 0.89
N LYS A 134 -15.55 7.73 0.39
CA LYS A 134 -16.01 9.11 0.47
C LYS A 134 -16.64 9.64 -0.82
N SER A 135 -16.50 8.92 -1.94
CA SER A 135 -17.06 9.33 -3.21
C SER A 135 -17.92 8.23 -3.86
N LEU A 136 -17.34 7.11 -4.28
CA LEU A 136 -18.08 6.06 -5.01
C LEU A 136 -19.22 5.46 -4.18
N ALA A 137 -18.99 5.14 -2.90
CA ALA A 137 -20.02 4.63 -2.00
C ALA A 137 -21.17 5.62 -1.75
N GLN A 138 -20.93 6.91 -2.05
CA GLN A 138 -21.91 8.00 -1.93
C GLN A 138 -22.55 8.37 -3.27
N ASN A 139 -22.32 7.58 -4.33
CA ASN A 139 -22.80 7.84 -5.69
C ASN A 139 -22.39 9.21 -6.27
N GLN A 140 -21.28 9.78 -5.83
CA GLN A 140 -20.77 11.05 -6.33
C GLN A 140 -20.09 10.85 -7.69
N ASP A 141 -20.19 11.84 -8.57
CA ASP A 141 -19.44 11.87 -9.82
C ASP A 141 -17.99 12.30 -9.54
N THR A 142 -17.06 11.38 -9.71
CA THR A 142 -15.62 11.62 -9.47
C THR A 142 -15.04 12.73 -10.35
N ALA A 143 -15.66 13.09 -11.45
CA ALA A 143 -15.23 14.19 -12.31
C ALA A 143 -15.58 15.56 -11.72
N GLN A 144 -16.60 15.63 -10.87
CA GLN A 144 -17.09 16.87 -10.25
C GLN A 144 -16.62 17.05 -8.80
N VAL A 145 -16.18 15.98 -8.14
CA VAL A 145 -15.72 16.01 -6.74
C VAL A 145 -14.25 16.40 -6.70
N SER A 146 -13.91 17.45 -5.95
CA SER A 146 -12.52 17.84 -5.72
C SER A 146 -11.81 16.93 -4.73
N VAL A 147 -10.49 16.82 -4.87
CA VAL A 147 -9.63 16.08 -3.93
C VAL A 147 -9.78 16.64 -2.51
N GLU A 148 -9.88 17.98 -2.36
CA GLU A 148 -10.04 18.65 -1.07
C GLU A 148 -11.23 18.11 -0.25
N SER A 149 -12.34 17.80 -0.92
CA SER A 149 -13.56 17.37 -0.24
C SER A 149 -13.48 15.96 0.38
N VAL A 150 -12.50 15.15 -0.06
CA VAL A 150 -12.33 13.76 0.39
C VAL A 150 -10.99 13.48 1.05
N MET A 151 -9.99 14.35 0.87
CA MET A 151 -8.65 14.16 1.46
C MET A 151 -8.71 14.07 2.98
N THR A 152 -7.67 13.54 3.57
CA THR A 152 -7.40 13.63 5.00
C THR A 152 -6.43 14.78 5.25
N GLY A 153 -6.91 15.87 5.85
CA GLY A 153 -6.11 17.08 6.09
C GLY A 153 -5.21 16.98 7.33
N LYS A 154 -5.67 16.27 8.39
CA LYS A 154 -4.83 16.01 9.57
C LYS A 154 -3.93 14.81 9.29
N LEU A 155 -2.72 15.08 8.83
CA LEU A 155 -1.74 14.03 8.55
C LEU A 155 -1.29 13.32 9.83
N ILE A 156 -1.15 12.01 9.73
CA ILE A 156 -0.41 11.19 10.67
C ILE A 156 0.92 10.91 9.98
N ASP A 157 1.99 11.42 10.51
CA ASP A 157 3.35 11.30 10.00
C ASP A 157 4.26 10.60 10.99
N ILE A 158 5.45 10.27 10.54
CA ILE A 158 6.47 9.61 11.35
C ILE A 158 7.85 10.22 11.07
N ASP A 159 8.65 10.42 12.12
CA ASP A 159 10.01 10.96 11.98
C ASP A 159 10.94 9.97 11.26
N ILE A 160 11.80 10.48 10.40
CA ILE A 160 12.75 9.72 9.55
C ILE A 160 13.69 8.81 10.35
N ASN A 161 13.97 9.16 11.62
CA ASN A 161 14.85 8.40 12.48
C ASN A 161 14.14 7.23 13.19
N ARG A 162 12.83 7.12 13.03
CA ARG A 162 12.09 5.95 13.50
C ARG A 162 12.36 4.73 12.63
N THR A 163 11.94 3.58 13.12
CA THR A 163 12.20 2.28 12.47
C THR A 163 11.01 1.79 11.65
N GLY A 164 11.24 0.79 10.80
CA GLY A 164 10.17 0.08 10.09
C GLY A 164 9.15 -0.55 11.06
N HIS A 165 9.61 -1.00 12.24
CA HIS A 165 8.74 -1.51 13.31
C HIS A 165 7.80 -0.42 13.82
N ASP A 166 8.34 0.75 14.21
CA ASP A 166 7.52 1.88 14.67
C ASP A 166 6.46 2.28 13.62
N ALA A 167 6.86 2.30 12.34
CA ALA A 167 5.96 2.62 11.25
C ALA A 167 4.83 1.58 11.09
N SER A 168 5.14 0.31 11.22
CA SER A 168 4.17 -0.77 11.16
C SER A 168 3.16 -0.70 12.30
N ASP A 169 3.63 -0.47 13.51
CA ASP A 169 2.77 -0.32 14.69
C ASP A 169 1.83 0.87 14.55
N LEU A 170 2.37 2.01 14.09
CA LEU A 170 1.57 3.20 13.86
C LEU A 170 0.53 2.99 12.75
N MET A 171 0.90 2.33 11.64
CA MET A 171 -0.05 1.97 10.58
C MET A 171 -1.15 1.04 11.08
N ALA A 172 -0.81 0.06 11.91
CA ALA A 172 -1.77 -0.89 12.50
C ALA A 172 -2.71 -0.18 13.47
N GLU A 173 -2.19 0.62 14.40
CA GLU A 173 -2.96 1.37 15.40
C GLU A 173 -3.95 2.34 14.73
N LYS A 174 -3.48 3.10 13.75
CA LYS A 174 -4.29 4.12 13.07
C LYS A 174 -5.10 3.58 11.90
N HIS A 175 -5.00 2.29 11.57
CA HIS A 175 -5.66 1.65 10.43
C HIS A 175 -5.36 2.31 9.08
N ILE A 176 -4.14 2.84 8.92
CA ILE A 176 -3.65 3.47 7.69
C ILE A 176 -2.63 2.58 6.98
N ARG A 177 -2.34 2.85 5.71
CA ARG A 177 -1.43 2.05 4.86
C ARG A 177 -0.32 2.88 4.22
N HIS A 178 -0.35 4.19 4.45
CA HIS A 178 0.62 5.14 3.96
C HIS A 178 0.94 6.10 5.10
N LEU A 179 2.21 6.36 5.32
CA LEU A 179 2.74 7.29 6.31
C LEU A 179 3.65 8.28 5.61
N PRO A 180 3.33 9.57 5.61
CA PRO A 180 4.29 10.61 5.34
C PRO A 180 5.46 10.51 6.32
N VAL A 181 6.68 10.60 5.82
CA VAL A 181 7.90 10.60 6.63
C VAL A 181 8.42 12.02 6.74
N THR A 182 8.69 12.47 7.94
CA THR A 182 9.13 13.85 8.24
C THR A 182 10.56 13.89 8.73
N GLU A 183 11.25 14.97 8.36
CA GLU A 183 12.54 15.38 8.91
C GLU A 183 12.46 16.88 9.21
N ASN A 184 12.77 17.28 10.45
CA ASN A 184 12.65 18.68 10.88
C ASN A 184 11.28 19.29 10.55
N HIS A 185 10.20 18.55 10.80
CA HIS A 185 8.81 18.91 10.53
C HIS A 185 8.46 19.12 9.04
N LYS A 186 9.33 18.73 8.11
CA LYS A 186 9.06 18.75 6.68
C LYS A 186 8.86 17.35 6.16
N ILE A 187 7.91 17.15 5.27
CA ILE A 187 7.70 15.85 4.61
C ILE A 187 8.85 15.64 3.61
N VAL A 188 9.60 14.54 3.80
CA VAL A 188 10.78 14.17 3.00
C VAL A 188 10.62 12.83 2.28
N GLY A 189 9.51 12.13 2.53
CA GLY A 189 9.21 10.86 1.93
C GLY A 189 7.82 10.34 2.27
N ILE A 190 7.48 9.22 1.70
CA ILE A 190 6.28 8.45 2.02
C ILE A 190 6.65 6.97 2.18
N LEU A 191 6.06 6.33 3.16
CA LEU A 191 6.20 4.89 3.42
C LEU A 191 4.85 4.21 3.27
N SER A 192 4.81 3.09 2.57
CA SER A 192 3.61 2.26 2.46
C SER A 192 3.81 0.89 3.11
N VAL A 193 2.69 0.23 3.44
CA VAL A 193 2.72 -1.19 3.89
C VAL A 193 3.46 -2.08 2.89
N ARG A 194 3.43 -1.77 1.59
CA ARG A 194 4.15 -2.51 0.55
C ARG A 194 5.67 -2.39 0.71
N ASP A 195 6.16 -1.22 1.12
CA ASP A 195 7.59 -1.00 1.31
C ASP A 195 8.11 -1.78 2.52
N LEU A 196 7.29 -1.90 3.58
CA LEU A 196 7.60 -2.76 4.74
C LEU A 196 7.72 -4.25 4.34
N ILE A 197 6.87 -4.73 3.42
CA ILE A 197 6.93 -6.14 2.97
C ILE A 197 8.16 -6.40 2.10
N LYS A 198 8.54 -5.47 1.24
CA LYS A 198 9.78 -5.62 0.45
C LYS A 198 11.00 -5.90 1.32
N MET A 199 11.06 -5.31 2.51
CA MET A 199 12.15 -5.58 3.45
C MET A 199 12.22 -7.04 3.89
N ILE A 200 11.05 -7.63 4.14
CA ILE A 200 10.93 -9.02 4.58
C ILE A 200 11.31 -9.98 3.44
N SER A 201 10.88 -9.67 2.22
CA SER A 201 11.07 -10.52 1.04
C SER A 201 12.52 -10.58 0.53
N VAL A 202 13.33 -9.54 0.73
CA VAL A 202 14.67 -9.43 0.13
C VAL A 202 15.70 -10.36 0.81
N ARG A 203 15.53 -10.69 2.09
CA ARG A 203 16.53 -11.47 2.85
C ARG A 203 16.50 -12.98 2.63
N ASP A 204 15.34 -13.52 2.30
CA ASP A 204 15.17 -14.98 2.18
C ASP A 204 15.31 -15.53 0.75
N ARG A 205 15.93 -14.79 -0.16
CA ARG A 205 16.39 -15.41 -1.41
C ARG A 205 17.53 -16.34 -1.10
N PRO A 206 17.39 -17.68 -1.26
CA PRO A 206 18.48 -18.59 -1.09
C PRO A 206 19.63 -18.14 -2.00
N ARG A 207 20.83 -18.00 -1.45
CA ARG A 207 22.04 -17.54 -2.18
C ARG A 207 22.42 -18.43 -3.39
N PHE A 208 21.83 -19.62 -3.50
CA PHE A 208 22.07 -20.56 -4.58
C PHE A 208 21.20 -20.33 -5.84
N LEU A 209 20.32 -19.34 -5.88
CA LEU A 209 19.57 -18.98 -7.09
C LEU A 209 20.20 -17.83 -7.91
N THR A 210 21.38 -17.35 -7.49
CA THR A 210 22.13 -16.30 -8.20
C THR A 210 23.26 -16.81 -9.09
N GLU A 211 23.45 -18.14 -9.19
CA GLU A 211 24.50 -18.74 -10.04
C GLU A 211 23.91 -19.71 -11.05
N GLN A 212 23.03 -19.25 -11.94
CA GLN A 212 22.77 -19.90 -13.24
C GLN A 212 22.13 -18.88 -14.20
N SER A 213 23.00 -18.13 -14.85
CA SER A 213 22.70 -17.46 -16.13
C SER A 213 23.96 -17.49 -16.96
#